data_5f6ac50a2896de818fd524eecc262f46
#
_entry.id   5f6ac50a2896de818fd524eecc262f46
#
_cell.length_a   1.000
_cell.length_b   1.000
_cell.length_c   1.000
_cell.angle_alpha   90.00
_cell.angle_beta   90.00
_cell.angle_gamma   90.00
#
_symmetry.space_group_name_H-M   'P 1'
#
loop_
_entity.id
_entity.type
_entity.pdbx_description
1 polymer ?
#
loop_
_entity_poly.entity_id
_entity_poly.type
_entity_poly.pdbx_seq_one_letter_code
_entity_poly.pdbx_strand_id
1 'polypeptide(L)'
;MNIKAVVWDMGGVIVRTEDPGGRERWEKRLGLKPGSLAEIVFDGHGSRLAVVGEATDEEVWSWVLRRLGLPETERQALIADFFGGDRVDHRLVGFIRGLRPEVATGMITNAWPNVRRFFEHEWKIADAFDSLVISAEVGLMKPDARIYRLALADLGVEPGEAVFVDDMPENIAGAQAVGMHGIRFVTPEQAMGEVRELLGSSTRREVEGVR
;
A
#
# COMPACT_ATOMS: atom_id res chain seq x y z
N MET A 1 -5.02 12.16 -23.08
CA MET A 1 -4.15 11.64 -22.01
C MET A 1 -3.94 10.16 -22.33
N ASN A 2 -2.72 9.63 -22.38
CA ASN A 2 -2.48 8.22 -22.71
C ASN A 2 -1.92 7.51 -21.47
N ILE A 3 -2.81 6.97 -20.64
CA ILE A 3 -2.40 6.24 -19.43
C ILE A 3 -1.95 4.83 -19.82
N LYS A 4 -0.74 4.47 -19.43
CA LYS A 4 -0.10 3.19 -19.69
C LYS A 4 0.13 2.35 -18.43
N ALA A 5 0.08 2.99 -17.25
CA ALA A 5 0.28 2.29 -15.99
C ALA A 5 -0.65 2.79 -14.89
N VAL A 6 -1.05 1.86 -13.99
CA VAL A 6 -1.75 2.19 -12.75
C VAL A 6 -0.97 1.58 -11.59
N VAL A 7 -0.58 2.43 -10.64
CA VAL A 7 0.20 2.06 -9.46
C VAL A 7 -0.67 2.22 -8.22
N TRP A 8 -0.67 1.23 -7.35
CA TRP A 8 -1.55 1.14 -6.19
C TRP A 8 -0.77 1.14 -4.88
N ASP A 9 -1.30 1.76 -3.85
CA ASP A 9 -0.90 1.46 -2.49
C ASP A 9 -1.49 0.12 -2.02
N MET A 10 -0.92 -0.43 -0.95
CA MET A 10 -1.39 -1.65 -0.31
C MET A 10 -2.29 -1.35 0.89
N GLY A 11 -1.74 -0.73 1.94
CA GLY A 11 -2.40 -0.50 3.21
C GLY A 11 -3.50 0.56 3.08
N GLY A 12 -4.70 0.31 3.62
CA GLY A 12 -5.83 1.22 3.43
C GLY A 12 -6.50 1.13 2.04
N VAL A 13 -5.84 0.56 1.04
CA VAL A 13 -6.34 0.40 -0.33
C VAL A 13 -6.69 -1.06 -0.64
N ILE A 14 -5.67 -1.91 -0.80
CA ILE A 14 -5.85 -3.33 -1.16
C ILE A 14 -6.08 -4.18 0.09
N VAL A 15 -5.38 -3.86 1.17
CA VAL A 15 -5.51 -4.54 2.48
C VAL A 15 -6.07 -3.54 3.48
N ARG A 16 -7.25 -3.85 4.03
CA ARG A 16 -7.94 -2.97 4.97
C ARG A 16 -8.34 -3.73 6.24
N THR A 17 -8.34 -3.02 7.37
CA THR A 17 -8.87 -3.57 8.62
C THR A 17 -10.40 -3.52 8.59
N GLU A 18 -11.04 -4.67 8.35
CA GLU A 18 -12.50 -4.80 8.35
C GLU A 18 -13.06 -5.10 9.74
N ASP A 19 -12.27 -5.76 10.60
CA ASP A 19 -12.62 -6.04 12.00
C ASP A 19 -11.54 -5.52 12.95
N PRO A 20 -11.73 -4.37 13.60
CA PRO A 20 -10.77 -3.84 14.57
C PRO A 20 -10.81 -4.55 15.94
N GLY A 21 -11.73 -5.49 16.16
CA GLY A 21 -12.00 -6.09 17.47
C GLY A 21 -10.78 -6.72 18.15
N GLY A 22 -9.81 -7.23 17.37
CA GLY A 22 -8.54 -7.71 17.91
C GLY A 22 -7.74 -6.59 18.59
N ARG A 23 -7.56 -5.47 17.87
CA ARG A 23 -6.85 -4.27 18.36
C ARG A 23 -7.57 -3.64 19.55
N GLU A 24 -8.88 -3.53 19.48
CA GLU A 24 -9.71 -2.96 20.55
C GLU A 24 -9.65 -3.77 21.86
N ARG A 25 -9.58 -5.12 21.79
CA ARG A 25 -9.41 -5.97 22.97
C ARG A 25 -8.09 -5.66 23.69
N TRP A 26 -7.00 -5.50 22.96
CA TRP A 26 -5.70 -5.14 23.51
C TRP A 26 -5.69 -3.72 24.09
N GLU A 27 -6.27 -2.75 23.39
CA GLU A 27 -6.40 -1.37 23.87
C GLU A 27 -7.16 -1.31 25.18
N LYS A 28 -8.30 -2.00 25.26
CA LYS A 28 -9.09 -2.09 26.51
C LYS A 28 -8.31 -2.76 27.64
N ARG A 29 -7.64 -3.88 27.35
CA ARG A 29 -6.84 -4.63 28.34
C ARG A 29 -5.71 -3.77 28.91
N LEU A 30 -5.08 -2.96 28.08
CA LEU A 30 -3.91 -2.13 28.43
C LEU A 30 -4.28 -0.72 28.89
N GLY A 31 -5.55 -0.37 28.93
CA GLY A 31 -6.00 0.99 29.27
C GLY A 31 -5.58 2.06 28.25
N LEU A 32 -5.41 1.68 26.98
CA LEU A 32 -5.07 2.58 25.88
C LEU A 32 -6.32 3.26 25.32
N LYS A 33 -6.13 4.39 24.65
CA LYS A 33 -7.19 5.03 23.88
C LYS A 33 -7.48 4.22 22.61
N PRO A 34 -8.71 4.25 22.08
CA PRO A 34 -9.02 3.67 20.78
C PRO A 34 -8.10 4.18 19.67
N GLY A 35 -7.56 3.29 18.85
CA GLY A 35 -6.62 3.59 17.77
C GLY A 35 -5.14 3.68 18.19
N SER A 36 -4.84 3.86 19.49
CA SER A 36 -3.46 4.04 19.96
C SER A 36 -2.56 2.82 19.71
N LEU A 37 -3.12 1.61 19.65
CA LEU A 37 -2.32 0.42 19.36
C LEU A 37 -1.77 0.47 17.93
N ALA A 38 -2.56 0.89 16.96
CA ALA A 38 -2.11 1.07 15.58
C ALA A 38 -1.02 2.15 15.47
N GLU A 39 -1.18 3.29 16.17
CA GLU A 39 -0.16 4.34 16.25
C GLU A 39 1.15 3.81 16.85
N ILE A 40 1.07 3.03 17.96
CA ILE A 40 2.26 2.44 18.60
C ILE A 40 2.98 1.49 17.65
N VAL A 41 2.23 0.69 16.89
CA VAL A 41 2.79 -0.32 15.97
C VAL A 41 3.35 0.34 14.72
N PHE A 42 2.58 1.20 14.04
CA PHE A 42 2.97 1.75 12.73
C PHE A 42 3.82 3.03 12.82
N ASP A 43 3.57 3.90 13.82
CA ASP A 43 4.29 5.18 13.95
C ASP A 43 5.41 5.11 15.00
N GLY A 44 5.63 3.94 15.61
CA GLY A 44 6.68 3.70 16.57
C GLY A 44 8.08 3.81 15.97
N HIS A 45 9.09 4.02 16.83
CA HIS A 45 10.49 4.12 16.40
C HIS A 45 10.94 2.91 15.57
N GLY A 46 10.58 1.69 16.00
CA GLY A 46 10.93 0.44 15.30
C GLY A 46 10.33 0.38 13.89
N SER A 47 9.07 0.75 13.76
CA SER A 47 8.39 0.76 12.47
C SER A 47 9.05 1.76 11.49
N ARG A 48 9.40 2.96 11.97
CA ARG A 48 10.10 3.96 11.13
C ARG A 48 11.44 3.46 10.58
N LEU A 49 12.17 2.64 11.32
CA LEU A 49 13.38 2.00 10.84
C LEU A 49 13.07 0.83 9.90
N ALA A 50 12.09 0.00 10.24
CA ALA A 50 11.74 -1.16 9.44
C ALA A 50 11.17 -0.81 8.05
N VAL A 51 10.41 0.28 7.92
CA VAL A 51 9.87 0.71 6.61
C VAL A 51 10.95 1.19 5.63
N VAL A 52 12.17 1.45 6.10
CA VAL A 52 13.34 1.75 5.24
C VAL A 52 14.39 0.65 5.28
N GLY A 53 14.06 -0.51 5.84
CA GLY A 53 14.93 -1.69 5.87
C GLY A 53 16.03 -1.65 6.93
N GLU A 54 15.99 -0.68 7.87
CA GLU A 54 17.00 -0.52 8.94
C GLU A 54 16.65 -1.33 10.21
N ALA A 55 15.51 -2.03 10.22
CA ALA A 55 15.12 -2.95 11.29
C ALA A 55 14.28 -4.11 10.72
N THR A 56 14.29 -5.23 11.43
CA THR A 56 13.47 -6.40 11.13
C THR A 56 12.09 -6.31 11.78
N ASP A 57 11.15 -7.10 11.28
CA ASP A 57 9.80 -7.25 11.89
C ASP A 57 9.90 -7.70 13.35
N GLU A 58 10.84 -8.62 13.70
CA GLU A 58 11.05 -9.08 15.06
C GLU A 58 11.49 -7.94 15.99
N GLU A 59 12.36 -7.05 15.51
CA GLU A 59 12.81 -5.89 16.28
C GLU A 59 11.66 -4.91 16.51
N VAL A 60 10.83 -4.65 15.49
CA VAL A 60 9.61 -3.82 15.64
C VAL A 60 8.74 -4.38 16.77
N TRP A 61 8.42 -5.67 16.73
CA TRP A 61 7.58 -6.28 17.77
C TRP A 61 8.24 -6.28 19.13
N SER A 62 9.56 -6.40 19.21
CA SER A 62 10.31 -6.24 20.47
C SER A 62 10.15 -4.84 21.06
N TRP A 63 10.16 -3.80 20.25
CA TRP A 63 9.89 -2.43 20.70
C TRP A 63 8.43 -2.21 21.09
N VAL A 64 7.49 -2.76 20.34
CA VAL A 64 6.06 -2.69 20.66
C VAL A 64 5.80 -3.32 22.03
N LEU A 65 6.30 -4.54 22.26
CA LEU A 65 6.13 -5.23 23.55
C LEU A 65 6.72 -4.41 24.71
N ARG A 66 7.94 -3.90 24.57
CA ARG A 66 8.57 -3.03 25.59
C ARG A 66 7.74 -1.77 25.83
N ARG A 67 7.23 -1.13 24.78
CA ARG A 67 6.41 0.09 24.88
C ARG A 67 5.09 -0.15 25.61
N LEU A 68 4.54 -1.36 25.45
CA LEU A 68 3.28 -1.79 26.08
C LEU A 68 3.49 -2.43 27.46
N GLY A 69 4.73 -2.70 27.90
CA GLY A 69 5.03 -3.41 29.14
C GLY A 69 4.63 -4.90 29.11
N LEU A 70 4.61 -5.51 27.92
CA LEU A 70 4.20 -6.88 27.72
C LEU A 70 5.40 -7.84 27.70
N PRO A 71 5.27 -9.06 28.24
CA PRO A 71 6.30 -10.09 28.15
C PRO A 71 6.36 -10.67 26.72
N GLU A 72 7.50 -11.28 26.39
CA GLU A 72 7.74 -11.91 25.09
C GLU A 72 6.72 -13.01 24.76
N THR A 73 6.20 -13.68 25.77
CA THR A 73 5.19 -14.75 25.63
C THR A 73 3.88 -14.28 25.01
N GLU A 74 3.59 -12.97 25.01
CA GLU A 74 2.38 -12.40 24.43
C GLU A 74 2.56 -11.95 22.98
N ARG A 75 3.77 -11.98 22.42
CA ARG A 75 4.09 -11.51 21.05
C ARG A 75 3.16 -12.12 20.00
N GLN A 76 3.08 -13.44 19.98
CA GLN A 76 2.32 -14.16 18.94
C GLN A 76 0.82 -13.82 19.00
N ALA A 77 0.26 -13.76 20.22
CA ALA A 77 -1.14 -13.41 20.43
C ALA A 77 -1.42 -11.95 20.00
N LEU A 78 -0.53 -11.04 20.36
CA LEU A 78 -0.64 -9.63 19.95
C LEU A 78 -0.59 -9.48 18.43
N ILE A 79 0.36 -10.12 17.75
CA ILE A 79 0.49 -10.08 16.28
C ILE A 79 -0.76 -10.65 15.61
N ALA A 80 -1.21 -11.83 16.07
CA ALA A 80 -2.39 -12.49 15.51
C ALA A 80 -3.65 -11.63 15.65
N ASP A 81 -3.87 -11.05 16.83
CA ASP A 81 -5.00 -10.15 17.07
C ASP A 81 -4.88 -8.83 16.31
N PHE A 82 -3.66 -8.28 16.18
CA PHE A 82 -3.41 -7.01 15.54
C PHE A 82 -3.74 -7.03 14.04
N PHE A 83 -3.29 -8.08 13.33
CA PHE A 83 -3.55 -8.26 11.90
C PHE A 83 -4.76 -9.16 11.61
N GLY A 84 -5.35 -9.78 12.63
CA GLY A 84 -6.44 -10.75 12.47
C GLY A 84 -7.70 -10.18 11.81
N GLY A 85 -7.88 -8.88 11.88
CA GLY A 85 -9.00 -8.17 11.25
C GLY A 85 -8.72 -7.63 9.85
N ASP A 86 -7.48 -7.73 9.38
CA ASP A 86 -7.10 -7.22 8.05
C ASP A 86 -7.56 -8.20 6.95
N ARG A 87 -8.10 -7.65 5.88
CA ARG A 87 -8.61 -8.40 4.73
C ARG A 87 -8.08 -7.84 3.42
N VAL A 88 -7.75 -8.75 2.51
CA VAL A 88 -7.43 -8.41 1.11
C VAL A 88 -8.71 -8.22 0.33
N ASP A 89 -8.83 -7.11 -0.38
CA ASP A 89 -9.92 -6.91 -1.34
C ASP A 89 -9.64 -7.67 -2.64
N HIS A 90 -10.02 -8.94 -2.68
CA HIS A 90 -9.82 -9.78 -3.85
C HIS A 90 -10.61 -9.30 -5.09
N ARG A 91 -11.68 -8.52 -4.91
CA ARG A 91 -12.42 -7.90 -6.02
C ARG A 91 -11.58 -6.80 -6.66
N LEU A 92 -10.95 -5.94 -5.85
CA LEU A 92 -10.03 -4.92 -6.33
C LEU A 92 -8.80 -5.56 -7.00
N VAL A 93 -8.21 -6.59 -6.40
CA VAL A 93 -7.10 -7.35 -7.01
C VAL A 93 -7.52 -7.97 -8.34
N GLY A 94 -8.72 -8.51 -8.44
CA GLY A 94 -9.28 -9.02 -9.71
C GLY A 94 -9.40 -7.94 -10.78
N PHE A 95 -9.82 -6.72 -10.39
CA PHE A 95 -9.85 -5.56 -11.29
C PHE A 95 -8.44 -5.21 -11.76
N ILE A 96 -7.45 -5.13 -10.85
CA ILE A 96 -6.05 -4.83 -11.18
C ILE A 96 -5.50 -5.86 -12.18
N ARG A 97 -5.70 -7.16 -11.94
CA ARG A 97 -5.31 -8.22 -12.89
C ARG A 97 -5.93 -8.03 -14.27
N GLY A 98 -7.21 -7.60 -14.31
CA GLY A 98 -7.95 -7.36 -15.55
C GLY A 98 -7.51 -6.14 -16.35
N LEU A 99 -6.63 -5.30 -15.84
CA LEU A 99 -6.01 -4.20 -16.59
C LEU A 99 -4.92 -4.69 -17.55
N ARG A 100 -4.34 -5.83 -17.26
CA ARG A 100 -3.23 -6.42 -18.00
C ARG A 100 -3.73 -7.26 -19.21
N PRO A 101 -2.99 -7.34 -20.29
CA PRO A 101 -1.66 -6.74 -20.55
C PRO A 101 -1.71 -5.31 -21.10
N GLU A 102 -2.90 -4.73 -21.33
CA GLU A 102 -3.06 -3.44 -22.02
C GLU A 102 -2.50 -2.27 -21.18
N VAL A 103 -2.60 -2.36 -19.85
CA VAL A 103 -2.12 -1.37 -18.90
C VAL A 103 -1.21 -2.06 -17.89
N ALA A 104 0.02 -1.55 -17.74
CA ALA A 104 0.95 -2.04 -16.75
C ALA A 104 0.44 -1.75 -15.33
N THR A 105 0.70 -2.65 -14.41
CA THR A 105 0.24 -2.55 -13.02
C THR A 105 1.41 -2.56 -12.05
N GLY A 106 1.43 -1.60 -11.11
CA GLY A 106 2.45 -1.51 -10.09
C GLY A 106 1.87 -1.40 -8.69
N MET A 107 2.72 -1.64 -7.70
CA MET A 107 2.45 -1.33 -6.30
C MET A 107 3.62 -0.56 -5.70
N ILE A 108 3.32 0.47 -4.90
CA ILE A 108 4.29 1.14 -4.02
C ILE A 108 3.73 1.10 -2.61
N THR A 109 4.42 0.44 -1.70
CA THR A 109 3.97 0.33 -0.30
C THR A 109 5.05 0.72 0.69
N ASN A 110 4.66 1.49 1.73
CA ASN A 110 5.47 1.70 2.92
C ASN A 110 5.25 0.52 3.87
N ALA A 111 6.12 -0.47 3.81
CA ALA A 111 5.95 -1.74 4.53
C ALA A 111 7.28 -2.28 5.07
N TRP A 112 7.19 -3.16 6.06
CA TRP A 112 8.31 -3.83 6.67
C TRP A 112 8.88 -4.96 5.77
N PRO A 113 10.10 -5.47 6.06
CA PRO A 113 10.81 -6.41 5.17
C PRO A 113 10.04 -7.68 4.78
N ASN A 114 9.23 -8.25 5.68
CA ASN A 114 8.58 -9.54 5.42
C ASN A 114 7.33 -9.46 4.53
N VAL A 115 6.87 -8.26 4.12
CA VAL A 115 5.59 -8.11 3.42
C VAL A 115 5.55 -8.82 2.06
N ARG A 116 6.68 -8.91 1.35
CA ARG A 116 6.77 -9.62 0.05
C ARG A 116 6.32 -11.07 0.18
N ARG A 117 6.72 -11.76 1.25
CA ARG A 117 6.29 -13.13 1.52
C ARG A 117 4.77 -13.25 1.62
N PHE A 118 4.11 -12.26 2.24
CA PHE A 118 2.64 -12.25 2.31
C PHE A 118 2.03 -12.10 0.92
N PHE A 119 2.56 -11.22 0.06
CA PHE A 119 2.08 -11.06 -1.32
C PHE A 119 2.18 -12.35 -2.13
N GLU A 120 3.27 -13.07 -1.99
CA GLU A 120 3.57 -14.26 -2.80
C GLU A 120 2.88 -15.52 -2.26
N HIS A 121 2.86 -15.72 -0.95
CA HIS A 121 2.49 -17.01 -0.37
C HIS A 121 1.17 -17.02 0.37
N GLU A 122 0.90 -15.98 1.16
CA GLU A 122 -0.30 -15.94 2.02
C GLU A 122 -1.49 -15.34 1.26
N TRP A 123 -1.33 -14.14 0.71
CA TRP A 123 -2.39 -13.42 0.00
C TRP A 123 -2.48 -13.77 -1.48
N LYS A 124 -1.40 -14.25 -2.07
CA LYS A 124 -1.30 -14.67 -3.48
C LYS A 124 -1.78 -13.58 -4.44
N ILE A 125 -1.25 -12.38 -4.26
CA ILE A 125 -1.61 -11.20 -5.05
C ILE A 125 -0.44 -10.64 -5.86
N ALA A 126 0.78 -11.14 -5.65
CA ALA A 126 1.98 -10.65 -6.33
C ALA A 126 1.86 -10.71 -7.85
N ASP A 127 1.18 -11.73 -8.38
CA ASP A 127 0.94 -11.94 -9.81
C ASP A 127 0.05 -10.85 -10.46
N ALA A 128 -0.62 -10.03 -9.65
CA ALA A 128 -1.43 -8.91 -10.14
C ALA A 128 -0.58 -7.71 -10.58
N PHE A 129 0.74 -7.71 -10.31
CA PHE A 129 1.59 -6.55 -10.50
C PHE A 129 2.81 -6.88 -11.36
N ASP A 130 3.14 -5.98 -12.28
CA ASP A 130 4.37 -6.03 -13.09
C ASP A 130 5.56 -5.46 -12.32
N SER A 131 5.33 -4.52 -11.37
CA SER A 131 6.33 -3.96 -10.46
C SER A 131 5.80 -3.92 -9.02
N LEU A 132 6.63 -4.36 -8.07
CA LEU A 132 6.39 -4.31 -6.63
C LEU A 132 7.51 -3.52 -5.95
N VAL A 133 7.25 -2.27 -5.58
CA VAL A 133 8.19 -1.41 -4.88
C VAL A 133 7.83 -1.38 -3.40
N ILE A 134 8.63 -2.06 -2.59
CA ILE A 134 8.47 -2.14 -1.13
C ILE A 134 9.53 -1.26 -0.49
N SER A 135 9.11 -0.32 0.33
CA SER A 135 9.99 0.70 0.92
C SER A 135 11.17 0.11 1.68
N ALA A 136 10.97 -0.97 2.45
CA ALA A 136 12.04 -1.65 3.19
C ALA A 136 13.10 -2.29 2.28
N GLU A 137 12.77 -2.67 1.05
CA GLU A 137 13.70 -3.29 0.12
C GLU A 137 14.56 -2.25 -0.61
N VAL A 138 14.02 -1.05 -0.80
CA VAL A 138 14.68 0.00 -1.59
C VAL A 138 15.26 1.13 -0.73
N GLY A 139 15.01 1.12 0.59
CA GLY A 139 15.47 2.16 1.51
C GLY A 139 14.82 3.55 1.28
N LEU A 140 13.68 3.58 0.61
CA LEU A 140 12.93 4.79 0.28
C LEU A 140 11.47 4.59 0.67
N MET A 141 10.79 5.64 1.12
CA MET A 141 9.38 5.57 1.46
C MET A 141 8.59 6.72 0.84
N LYS A 142 7.30 6.49 0.58
CA LYS A 142 6.37 7.57 0.23
C LYS A 142 6.31 8.59 1.37
N PRO A 143 6.25 9.90 1.10
CA PRO A 143 6.09 10.54 -0.20
C PRO A 143 7.41 11.00 -0.89
N ASP A 144 8.56 10.38 -0.62
CA ASP A 144 9.82 10.73 -1.29
C ASP A 144 9.69 10.52 -2.81
N ALA A 145 10.04 11.55 -3.58
CA ALA A 145 9.94 11.54 -5.04
C ALA A 145 10.71 10.39 -5.72
N ARG A 146 11.77 9.89 -5.08
CA ARG A 146 12.61 8.82 -5.61
C ARG A 146 11.87 7.49 -5.72
N ILE A 147 10.97 7.16 -4.76
CA ILE A 147 10.26 5.89 -4.78
C ILE A 147 9.26 5.81 -5.95
N TYR A 148 8.60 6.94 -6.28
CA TYR A 148 7.72 7.00 -7.44
C TYR A 148 8.48 6.87 -8.76
N ARG A 149 9.63 7.56 -8.88
CA ARG A 149 10.49 7.46 -10.07
C ARG A 149 11.03 6.04 -10.27
N LEU A 150 11.34 5.33 -9.18
CA LEU A 150 11.75 3.94 -9.24
C LEU A 150 10.65 3.06 -9.85
N ALA A 151 9.42 3.17 -9.35
CA ALA A 151 8.28 2.42 -9.89
C ALA A 151 7.99 2.75 -11.35
N LEU A 152 8.08 4.02 -11.73
CA LEU A 152 7.93 4.45 -13.13
C LEU A 152 9.00 3.86 -14.04
N ALA A 153 10.26 3.84 -13.58
CA ALA A 153 11.37 3.23 -14.32
C ALA A 153 11.19 1.72 -14.49
N ASP A 154 10.78 1.01 -13.45
CA ASP A 154 10.49 -0.43 -13.50
C ASP A 154 9.37 -0.75 -14.49
N LEU A 155 8.35 0.10 -14.55
CA LEU A 155 7.21 -0.06 -15.46
C LEU A 155 7.49 0.45 -16.89
N GLY A 156 8.59 1.17 -17.09
CA GLY A 156 8.98 1.74 -18.41
C GLY A 156 8.03 2.80 -18.92
N VAL A 157 7.46 3.63 -18.02
CA VAL A 157 6.50 4.68 -18.38
C VAL A 157 6.94 6.07 -17.90
N GLU A 158 6.50 7.10 -18.63
CA GLU A 158 6.70 8.49 -18.22
C GLU A 158 5.70 8.88 -17.11
N PRO A 159 6.03 9.83 -16.23
CA PRO A 159 5.14 10.23 -15.13
C PRO A 159 3.72 10.56 -15.55
N GLY A 160 3.54 11.34 -16.62
CA GLY A 160 2.22 11.72 -17.15
C GLY A 160 1.41 10.58 -17.79
N GLU A 161 2.00 9.39 -17.91
CA GLU A 161 1.37 8.17 -18.40
C GLU A 161 0.95 7.23 -17.29
N ALA A 162 1.18 7.60 -16.02
CA ALA A 162 0.89 6.77 -14.86
C ALA A 162 -0.12 7.43 -13.91
N VAL A 163 -0.95 6.57 -13.30
CA VAL A 163 -1.88 6.94 -12.23
C VAL A 163 -1.41 6.29 -10.94
N PHE A 164 -1.39 7.03 -9.84
CA PHE A 164 -1.15 6.51 -8.50
C PHE A 164 -2.43 6.58 -7.67
N VAL A 165 -2.78 5.48 -7.01
CA VAL A 165 -3.98 5.33 -6.16
C VAL A 165 -3.54 5.06 -4.73
N ASP A 166 -3.90 5.95 -3.79
CA ASP A 166 -3.47 5.89 -2.38
C ASP A 166 -4.51 6.60 -1.49
N ASP A 167 -4.71 6.17 -0.25
CA ASP A 167 -5.65 6.77 0.69
C ASP A 167 -5.07 7.99 1.41
N MET A 168 -3.73 8.15 1.43
CA MET A 168 -3.05 9.24 2.13
C MET A 168 -2.83 10.45 1.20
N PRO A 169 -3.37 11.64 1.56
CA PRO A 169 -3.24 12.84 0.73
C PRO A 169 -1.79 13.24 0.43
N GLU A 170 -0.88 13.06 1.39
CA GLU A 170 0.54 13.36 1.25
C GLU A 170 1.23 12.46 0.21
N ASN A 171 0.83 11.19 0.12
CA ASN A 171 1.36 10.27 -0.89
C ASN A 171 0.87 10.66 -2.29
N ILE A 172 -0.41 11.03 -2.42
CA ILE A 172 -0.96 11.57 -3.67
C ILE A 172 -0.23 12.85 -4.09
N ALA A 173 0.00 13.78 -3.15
CA ALA A 173 0.76 14.99 -3.44
C ALA A 173 2.19 14.69 -3.89
N GLY A 174 2.86 13.70 -3.27
CA GLY A 174 4.19 13.23 -3.67
C GLY A 174 4.23 12.67 -5.09
N ALA A 175 3.24 11.85 -5.47
CA ALA A 175 3.09 11.34 -6.83
C ALA A 175 2.83 12.44 -7.86
N GLN A 176 1.95 13.39 -7.54
CA GLN A 176 1.66 14.55 -8.40
C GLN A 176 2.89 15.46 -8.58
N ALA A 177 3.71 15.62 -7.54
CA ALA A 177 4.93 16.41 -7.62
C ALA A 177 5.98 15.84 -8.58
N VAL A 178 5.94 14.54 -8.88
CA VAL A 178 6.78 13.91 -9.93
C VAL A 178 6.09 13.86 -11.29
N GLY A 179 4.84 14.33 -11.40
CA GLY A 179 4.08 14.42 -12.65
C GLY A 179 3.10 13.26 -12.91
N MET A 180 2.90 12.36 -11.96
CA MET A 180 1.88 11.31 -12.04
C MET A 180 0.46 11.89 -11.84
N HIS A 181 -0.55 11.20 -12.36
CA HIS A 181 -1.93 11.45 -11.98
C HIS A 181 -2.19 10.81 -10.62
N GLY A 182 -2.92 11.49 -9.73
CA GLY A 182 -3.26 10.99 -8.41
C GLY A 182 -4.76 10.74 -8.27
N ILE A 183 -5.13 9.57 -7.78
CA ILE A 183 -6.49 9.24 -7.33
C ILE A 183 -6.44 9.01 -5.84
N ARG A 184 -7.13 9.83 -5.06
CA ARG A 184 -7.29 9.57 -3.64
C ARG A 184 -8.31 8.45 -3.44
N PHE A 185 -7.87 7.35 -2.87
CA PHE A 185 -8.74 6.22 -2.56
C PHE A 185 -9.70 6.56 -1.42
N VAL A 186 -10.97 6.29 -1.62
CA VAL A 186 -12.05 6.39 -0.60
C VAL A 186 -12.80 5.07 -0.52
N THR A 187 -13.18 4.51 -1.67
CA THR A 187 -13.80 3.19 -1.80
C THR A 187 -13.27 2.47 -3.05
N PRO A 188 -13.31 1.13 -3.07
CA PRO A 188 -12.93 0.37 -4.26
C PRO A 188 -13.74 0.78 -5.51
N GLU A 189 -15.03 1.00 -5.36
CA GLU A 189 -15.93 1.38 -6.46
C GLU A 189 -15.55 2.73 -7.08
N GLN A 190 -15.28 3.73 -6.22
CA GLN A 190 -14.83 5.06 -6.65
C GLN A 190 -13.49 4.94 -7.39
N ALA A 191 -12.49 4.29 -6.80
CA ALA A 191 -11.16 4.19 -7.40
C ALA A 191 -11.18 3.44 -8.74
N MET A 192 -11.90 2.30 -8.82
CA MET A 192 -12.07 1.57 -10.07
C MET A 192 -12.80 2.39 -11.14
N GLY A 193 -13.79 3.23 -10.73
CA GLY A 193 -14.51 4.14 -11.62
C GLY A 193 -13.58 5.20 -12.22
N GLU A 194 -12.84 5.92 -11.37
CA GLU A 194 -11.91 6.96 -11.80
C GLU A 194 -10.77 6.42 -12.69
N VAL A 195 -10.23 5.24 -12.36
CA VAL A 195 -9.24 4.57 -13.22
C VAL A 195 -9.81 4.28 -14.60
N ARG A 196 -11.05 3.73 -14.69
CA ARG A 196 -11.69 3.47 -15.99
C ARG A 196 -11.93 4.76 -16.79
N GLU A 197 -12.32 5.85 -16.13
CA GLU A 197 -12.52 7.15 -16.79
C GLU A 197 -11.23 7.70 -17.39
N LEU A 198 -10.11 7.60 -16.65
CA LEU A 198 -8.81 8.03 -17.16
C LEU A 198 -8.35 7.17 -18.33
N LEU A 199 -8.54 5.85 -18.28
CA LEU A 199 -8.23 4.93 -19.37
C LEU A 199 -9.15 5.14 -20.59
N GLY A 200 -10.46 5.32 -20.39
CA GLY A 200 -11.43 5.58 -21.46
C GLY A 200 -11.26 6.94 -22.16
N SER A 201 -10.72 7.93 -21.45
CA SER A 201 -10.34 9.23 -22.03
C SER A 201 -9.17 9.13 -22.99
N SER A 202 -8.34 8.09 -22.85
CA SER A 202 -7.21 7.80 -23.74
C SER A 202 -7.69 7.30 -25.11
N THR A 203 -8.65 6.40 -25.14
CA THR A 203 -9.15 5.75 -26.37
C THR A 203 -9.92 6.73 -27.28
N ARG A 204 -10.61 7.74 -26.73
CA ARG A 204 -11.38 8.70 -27.53
C ARG A 204 -10.52 9.69 -28.31
N ARG A 205 -9.31 10.04 -27.85
CA ARG A 205 -8.43 10.99 -28.57
C ARG A 205 -7.68 10.37 -29.74
N GLU A 206 -7.40 9.08 -29.70
CA GLU A 206 -6.77 8.39 -30.84
C GLU A 206 -7.71 8.30 -32.06
N VAL A 207 -9.02 8.25 -31.83
CA VAL A 207 -10.03 8.18 -32.90
C VAL A 207 -10.30 9.56 -33.53
N GLU A 208 -10.13 10.66 -32.79
CA GLU A 208 -10.33 12.03 -33.29
C GLU A 208 -9.09 12.62 -34.01
N GLY A 209 -7.91 12.05 -33.77
CA GLY A 209 -6.64 12.50 -34.41
C GLY A 209 -6.36 11.90 -35.78
N VAL A 210 -7.23 11.03 -36.32
CA VAL A 210 -7.09 10.34 -37.62
C VAL A 210 -8.18 10.82 -38.62
N ARG A 211 -8.50 12.08 -38.61
CA ARG A 211 -9.34 12.69 -39.65
C ARG A 211 -8.65 13.88 -40.31
#